data_ec421aff39e2c2c6648cafae00235da9
#
_entry.id   ec421aff39e2c2c6648cafae00235da9
#
_cell.length_a   1.000
_cell.length_b   1.000
_cell.length_c   1.000
_cell.angle_alpha   90.00
_cell.angle_beta   90.00
_cell.angle_gamma   90.00
#
_symmetry.space_group_name_H-M   'P 1'
#
loop_
_entity.id
_entity.type
_entity.pdbx_description
1 polymer ?
#
loop_
_entity_poly.entity_id
_entity_poly.type
_entity_poly.pdbx_seq_one_letter_code
_entity_poly.pdbx_strand_id
1 'polypeptide(L)'
;GGYILKILTLEFGIRSYFGRTSKQMKNKYLPLSIVELTGYHQAKKTIYSLKEYETSPPLRDVYQNIYKSNVLIFINEILNNVIQEEESNPEKYYFLENKIKELENNSFDSNFHLIFLIQLTSFLGFEPDTSGEGTYYDFAEGEFTSKTPTHSHFFDEKESVLFKSIYEAGFESNSKLTLSNQTRKRGLQIMITYYRYHTEMRELKSLPVLEMIFN
;
A
#
# COMPACT_ATOMS: atom_id res chain seq x y z
N GLY A 1 -30.58 -1.49 0.95
CA GLY A 1 -29.26 -1.99 1.30
C GLY A 1 -28.27 -0.85 1.55
N GLY A 2 -27.09 -1.16 2.07
CA GLY A 2 -26.03 -0.19 2.31
C GLY A 2 -24.68 -0.87 2.34
N TYR A 3 -23.62 -0.05 2.41
CA TYR A 3 -22.24 -0.47 2.55
C TYR A 3 -21.67 0.06 3.86
N ILE A 4 -20.77 -0.71 4.47
CA ILE A 4 -19.86 -0.19 5.50
C ILE A 4 -18.60 0.25 4.78
N LEU A 5 -18.26 1.53 4.91
CA LEU A 5 -17.08 2.16 4.33
C LEU A 5 -16.04 2.32 5.43
N LYS A 6 -14.88 1.69 5.27
CA LYS A 6 -13.70 1.92 6.09
C LYS A 6 -12.95 3.10 5.47
N ILE A 7 -12.87 4.21 6.16
CA ILE A 7 -12.33 5.47 5.63
C ILE A 7 -11.18 5.94 6.54
N LEU A 8 -10.03 6.19 5.95
CA LEU A 8 -8.94 6.89 6.61
C LEU A 8 -9.25 8.38 6.57
N THR A 9 -9.37 8.99 7.73
CA THR A 9 -9.64 10.41 7.89
C THR A 9 -8.42 11.14 8.42
N LEU A 10 -8.24 12.39 8.03
CA LEU A 10 -7.13 13.22 8.51
C LEU A 10 -7.22 13.47 10.02
N GLU A 11 -8.41 13.71 10.54
CA GLU A 11 -8.61 14.15 11.94
C GLU A 11 -8.77 12.99 12.92
N PHE A 12 -9.35 11.86 12.47
CA PHE A 12 -9.80 10.80 13.39
C PHE A 12 -9.14 9.44 13.11
N GLY A 13 -8.21 9.34 12.15
CA GLY A 13 -7.66 8.07 11.70
C GLY A 13 -8.70 7.24 10.96
N ILE A 14 -8.65 5.91 11.09
CA ILE A 14 -9.61 5.04 10.41
C ILE A 14 -10.94 5.02 11.15
N ARG A 15 -12.02 5.23 10.40
CA ARG A 15 -13.40 5.17 10.89
C ARG A 15 -14.31 4.41 9.93
N SER A 16 -15.29 3.72 10.50
CA SER A 16 -16.30 2.98 9.75
C SER A 16 -17.58 3.78 9.63
N TYR A 17 -18.04 3.96 8.40
CA TYR A 17 -19.27 4.69 8.10
C TYR A 17 -20.28 3.79 7.38
N PHE A 18 -21.55 3.89 7.76
CA PHE A 18 -22.65 3.26 7.04
C PHE A 18 -23.17 4.22 5.97
N GLY A 19 -22.98 3.85 4.70
CA GLY A 19 -23.51 4.55 3.53
C GLY A 19 -24.71 3.81 2.95
N ARG A 20 -25.82 4.51 2.73
CA ARG A 20 -26.99 3.95 2.04
C ARG A 20 -26.76 3.87 0.54
N THR A 21 -27.27 2.80 -0.09
CA THR A 21 -27.23 2.64 -1.54
C THR A 21 -28.56 2.98 -2.16
N SER A 22 -28.54 3.85 -3.16
CA SER A 22 -29.59 3.93 -4.20
C SER A 22 -29.07 3.27 -5.49
N LYS A 23 -29.96 2.99 -6.45
CA LYS A 23 -29.56 2.46 -7.77
C LYS A 23 -28.53 3.35 -8.49
N GLN A 24 -28.58 4.68 -8.24
CA GLN A 24 -27.67 5.68 -8.78
C GLN A 24 -26.29 5.73 -8.08
N MET A 25 -26.16 5.09 -6.91
CA MET A 25 -24.95 5.18 -6.06
C MET A 25 -24.03 3.96 -6.14
N LYS A 26 -24.29 2.96 -6.97
CA LYS A 26 -23.46 1.74 -7.05
C LYS A 26 -22.00 2.01 -7.38
N ASN A 27 -21.72 3.07 -8.13
CA ASN A 27 -20.36 3.48 -8.54
C ASN A 27 -19.79 4.65 -7.71
N LYS A 28 -20.47 5.04 -6.63
CA LYS A 28 -20.04 6.19 -5.82
C LYS A 28 -18.93 5.84 -4.83
N TYR A 29 -18.88 4.60 -4.37
CA TYR A 29 -17.93 4.14 -3.36
C TYR A 29 -16.88 3.25 -4.00
N LEU A 30 -15.92 3.87 -4.66
CA LEU A 30 -14.80 3.15 -5.28
C LEU A 30 -13.62 3.07 -4.31
N PRO A 31 -12.83 1.96 -4.34
CA PRO A 31 -11.67 1.80 -3.47
C PRO A 31 -10.67 2.96 -3.61
N LEU A 32 -10.13 3.41 -2.50
CA LEU A 32 -9.11 4.47 -2.43
C LEU A 32 -9.51 5.80 -3.09
N SER A 33 -10.81 6.06 -3.26
CA SER A 33 -11.29 7.40 -3.64
C SER A 33 -10.91 8.42 -2.57
N ILE A 34 -10.43 9.58 -3.01
CA ILE A 34 -10.25 10.75 -2.13
C ILE A 34 -11.62 11.41 -2.01
N VAL A 35 -12.05 11.68 -0.78
CA VAL A 35 -13.42 12.11 -0.52
C VAL A 35 -13.49 13.18 0.55
N GLU A 36 -14.44 14.08 0.38
CA GLU A 36 -14.96 14.92 1.45
C GLU A 36 -16.24 14.28 1.99
N LEU A 37 -16.35 14.18 3.30
CA LEU A 37 -17.52 13.57 3.93
C LEU A 37 -18.00 14.35 5.14
N THR A 38 -19.31 14.29 5.37
CA THR A 38 -19.95 14.69 6.63
C THR A 38 -20.61 13.48 7.25
N GLY A 39 -20.25 13.17 8.50
CA GLY A 39 -20.79 12.06 9.25
C GLY A 39 -21.29 12.45 10.64
N TYR A 40 -22.25 11.71 11.17
CA TYR A 40 -22.73 11.87 12.54
C TYR A 40 -21.97 10.94 13.47
N HIS A 41 -21.07 11.50 14.29
CA HIS A 41 -20.34 10.79 15.32
C HIS A 41 -21.18 10.69 16.60
N GLN A 42 -21.32 9.49 17.15
CA GLN A 42 -21.98 9.23 18.44
C GLN A 42 -21.01 8.48 19.36
N ALA A 43 -20.82 8.99 20.57
CA ALA A 43 -19.77 8.58 21.52
C ALA A 43 -19.72 7.07 21.90
N LYS A 44 -20.73 6.27 21.56
CA LYS A 44 -20.78 4.84 21.88
C LYS A 44 -20.89 3.94 20.65
N LYS A 45 -20.77 4.50 19.45
CA LYS A 45 -20.89 3.73 18.20
C LYS A 45 -19.53 3.54 17.55
N THR A 46 -19.29 2.35 17.02
CA THR A 46 -18.14 2.00 16.18
C THR A 46 -18.40 2.23 14.70
N ILE A 47 -19.68 2.27 14.28
CA ILE A 47 -20.09 2.57 12.91
C ILE A 47 -20.92 3.85 12.93
N TYR A 48 -20.45 4.85 12.23
CA TYR A 48 -21.07 6.18 12.13
C TYR A 48 -22.02 6.27 10.95
N SER A 49 -22.98 7.18 10.99
CA SER A 49 -23.90 7.40 9.87
C SER A 49 -23.29 8.43 8.91
N LEU A 50 -23.16 8.05 7.65
CA LEU A 50 -22.71 8.93 6.58
C LEU A 50 -23.89 9.83 6.16
N LYS A 51 -23.72 11.15 6.18
CA LYS A 51 -24.70 12.14 5.75
C LYS A 51 -24.42 12.58 4.31
N GLU A 52 -23.23 13.08 4.06
CA GLU A 52 -22.77 13.58 2.78
C GLU A 52 -21.44 12.93 2.40
N TYR A 53 -21.24 12.74 1.11
CA TYR A 53 -20.05 12.12 0.56
C TYR A 53 -19.85 12.60 -0.86
N GLU A 54 -18.72 13.23 -1.10
CA GLU A 54 -18.32 13.71 -2.42
C GLU A 54 -16.88 13.30 -2.74
N THR A 55 -16.63 12.86 -3.97
CA THR A 55 -15.28 12.55 -4.44
C THR A 55 -14.60 13.82 -4.91
N SER A 56 -13.45 14.17 -4.31
CA SER A 56 -12.72 15.39 -4.64
C SER A 56 -11.19 15.19 -4.44
N PRO A 57 -10.40 15.22 -5.51
CA PRO A 57 -10.77 15.17 -6.94
C PRO A 57 -11.24 13.80 -7.39
N PRO A 58 -12.05 13.70 -8.45
CA PRO A 58 -12.44 12.41 -9.01
C PRO A 58 -11.24 11.74 -9.69
N LEU A 59 -11.00 10.49 -9.35
CA LEU A 59 -9.99 9.65 -10.00
C LEU A 59 -10.59 9.07 -11.28
N ARG A 60 -10.11 9.49 -12.45
CA ARG A 60 -10.61 9.05 -13.76
C ARG A 60 -9.65 8.10 -14.45
N ASP A 61 -8.39 8.48 -14.55
CA ASP A 61 -7.37 7.70 -15.27
C ASP A 61 -7.08 6.39 -14.54
N VAL A 62 -6.98 6.43 -13.21
CA VAL A 62 -6.76 5.22 -12.39
C VAL A 62 -7.83 4.15 -12.63
N TYR A 63 -9.10 4.53 -12.80
CA TYR A 63 -10.17 3.54 -13.01
C TYR A 63 -10.36 3.14 -14.48
N GLN A 64 -9.86 3.92 -15.43
CA GLN A 64 -9.93 3.63 -16.87
C GLN A 64 -8.71 2.86 -17.38
N ASN A 65 -7.56 3.07 -16.78
CA ASN A 65 -6.32 2.40 -17.15
C ASN A 65 -6.21 1.06 -16.41
N ILE A 66 -6.13 -0.04 -17.17
CA ILE A 66 -6.08 -1.41 -16.62
C ILE A 66 -4.90 -1.64 -15.67
N TYR A 67 -3.74 -1.07 -15.97
CA TYR A 67 -2.56 -1.23 -15.12
C TYR A 67 -2.72 -0.47 -13.80
N LYS A 68 -3.12 0.79 -13.87
CA LYS A 68 -3.34 1.63 -12.69
C LYS A 68 -4.45 1.08 -11.79
N SER A 69 -5.57 0.64 -12.36
CA SER A 69 -6.69 0.09 -11.60
C SER A 69 -6.32 -1.19 -10.84
N ASN A 70 -5.53 -2.07 -11.45
CA ASN A 70 -5.09 -3.29 -10.77
C ASN A 70 -4.06 -3.01 -9.68
N VAL A 71 -3.14 -2.06 -9.89
CA VAL A 71 -2.24 -1.57 -8.84
C VAL A 71 -3.03 -0.96 -7.69
N LEU A 72 -4.06 -0.15 -7.96
CA LEU A 72 -4.91 0.43 -6.94
C LEU A 72 -5.66 -0.63 -6.13
N ILE A 73 -6.22 -1.66 -6.78
CA ILE A 73 -6.91 -2.76 -6.10
C ILE A 73 -5.94 -3.54 -5.20
N PHE A 74 -4.72 -3.80 -5.69
CA PHE A 74 -3.68 -4.44 -4.91
C PHE A 74 -3.29 -3.61 -3.69
N ILE A 75 -3.03 -2.31 -3.86
CA ILE A 75 -2.71 -1.40 -2.76
C ILE A 75 -3.87 -1.34 -1.75
N ASN A 76 -5.11 -1.27 -2.21
CA ASN A 76 -6.28 -1.30 -1.33
C ASN A 76 -6.34 -2.57 -0.48
N GLU A 77 -5.99 -3.72 -1.06
CA GLU A 77 -5.97 -4.98 -0.32
C GLU A 77 -4.83 -5.00 0.71
N ILE A 78 -3.62 -4.53 0.35
CA ILE A 78 -2.50 -4.35 1.29
C ILE A 78 -2.93 -3.47 2.46
N LEU A 79 -3.42 -2.26 2.19
CA LEU A 79 -3.81 -1.30 3.24
C LEU A 79 -4.88 -1.87 4.17
N ASN A 80 -5.85 -2.61 3.64
CA ASN A 80 -6.87 -3.28 4.46
C ASN A 80 -6.31 -4.39 5.37
N ASN A 81 -5.17 -4.98 5.01
CA ASN A 81 -4.49 -5.98 5.83
C ASN A 81 -3.61 -5.35 6.90
N VAL A 82 -2.87 -4.28 6.56
CA VAL A 82 -1.78 -3.77 7.41
C VAL A 82 -2.16 -2.52 8.22
N ILE A 83 -3.19 -1.76 7.80
CA ILE A 83 -3.64 -0.60 8.56
C ILE A 83 -4.87 -0.98 9.39
N GLN A 84 -4.69 -0.98 10.71
CA GLN A 84 -5.76 -1.20 11.69
C GLN A 84 -6.46 0.13 12.05
N GLU A 85 -7.51 0.07 12.87
CA GLU A 85 -8.13 1.27 13.45
C GLU A 85 -7.12 1.96 14.37
N GLU A 86 -6.68 3.13 13.96
CA GLU A 86 -5.63 3.89 14.61
C GLU A 86 -6.11 5.30 14.90
N GLU A 87 -5.38 5.98 15.79
CA GLU A 87 -5.47 7.41 15.99
C GLU A 87 -5.05 8.16 14.70
N SER A 88 -5.36 9.44 14.65
CA SER A 88 -4.96 10.30 13.52
C SER A 88 -3.44 10.28 13.33
N ASN A 89 -3.03 10.07 12.09
CA ASN A 89 -1.65 10.22 11.64
C ASN A 89 -1.64 11.04 10.34
N PRO A 90 -1.46 12.36 10.43
CA PRO A 90 -1.48 13.26 9.27
C PRO A 90 -0.41 12.93 8.23
N GLU A 91 0.80 12.51 8.64
CA GLU A 91 1.88 12.18 7.71
C GLU A 91 1.53 10.97 6.86
N LYS A 92 1.00 9.90 7.48
CA LYS A 92 0.50 8.70 6.78
C LYS A 92 -0.66 9.07 5.85
N TYR A 93 -1.59 9.92 6.31
CA TYR A 93 -2.70 10.38 5.50
C TYR A 93 -2.22 11.08 4.23
N TYR A 94 -1.33 12.08 4.36
CA TYR A 94 -0.81 12.82 3.22
C TYR A 94 0.07 11.96 2.31
N PHE A 95 0.84 11.02 2.86
CA PHE A 95 1.56 10.05 2.06
C PHE A 95 0.62 9.26 1.15
N LEU A 96 -0.43 8.66 1.69
CA LEU A 96 -1.40 7.88 0.93
C LEU A 96 -2.15 8.73 -0.10
N GLU A 97 -2.60 9.91 0.29
CA GLU A 97 -3.27 10.85 -0.60
C GLU A 97 -2.38 11.23 -1.79
N ASN A 98 -1.12 11.59 -1.52
CA ASN A 98 -0.16 11.95 -2.55
C ASN A 98 0.16 10.79 -3.49
N LYS A 99 0.29 9.56 -2.98
CA LYS A 99 0.51 8.37 -3.81
C LYS A 99 -0.67 8.06 -4.72
N ILE A 100 -1.89 8.25 -4.26
CA ILE A 100 -3.08 8.09 -5.10
C ILE A 100 -3.13 9.19 -6.18
N LYS A 101 -2.83 10.44 -5.84
CA LYS A 101 -2.73 11.55 -6.80
C LYS A 101 -1.60 11.34 -7.81
N GLU A 102 -0.46 10.81 -7.38
CA GLU A 102 0.67 10.44 -8.26
C GLU A 102 0.23 9.38 -9.26
N LEU A 103 -0.47 8.33 -8.82
CA LEU A 103 -0.98 7.28 -9.69
C LEU A 103 -2.03 7.81 -10.68
N GLU A 104 -2.87 8.76 -10.29
CA GLU A 104 -3.85 9.40 -11.17
C GLU A 104 -3.19 10.27 -12.25
N ASN A 105 -2.29 11.17 -11.84
CA ASN A 105 -1.85 12.29 -12.68
C ASN A 105 -0.63 11.98 -13.55
N ASN A 106 0.20 11.00 -13.17
CA ASN A 106 1.42 10.70 -13.89
C ASN A 106 1.22 9.57 -14.92
N SER A 107 2.14 9.47 -15.89
CA SER A 107 2.24 8.28 -16.73
C SER A 107 2.50 7.06 -15.84
N PHE A 108 1.93 5.91 -16.23
CA PHE A 108 2.04 4.71 -15.42
C PHE A 108 3.50 4.23 -15.29
N ASP A 109 3.98 4.14 -14.06
CA ASP A 109 5.23 3.46 -13.72
C ASP A 109 4.95 2.02 -13.29
N SER A 110 5.54 1.07 -14.00
CA SER A 110 5.37 -0.36 -13.71
C SER A 110 5.98 -0.78 -12.36
N ASN A 111 6.86 0.00 -11.75
CA ASN A 111 7.46 -0.24 -10.46
C ASN A 111 6.74 0.47 -9.31
N PHE A 112 5.69 1.26 -9.60
CA PHE A 112 4.96 2.06 -8.61
C PHE A 112 4.59 1.26 -7.35
N HIS A 113 4.08 0.05 -7.51
CA HIS A 113 3.66 -0.79 -6.38
C HIS A 113 4.84 -1.22 -5.48
N LEU A 114 6.03 -1.45 -6.03
CA LEU A 114 7.23 -1.77 -5.25
C LEU A 114 7.69 -0.56 -4.43
N ILE A 115 7.74 0.61 -5.08
CA ILE A 115 8.09 1.88 -4.44
C ILE A 115 7.09 2.23 -3.35
N PHE A 116 5.79 2.06 -3.62
CA PHE A 116 4.75 2.27 -2.63
C PHE A 116 4.92 1.36 -1.41
N LEU A 117 5.14 0.05 -1.63
CA LEU A 117 5.31 -0.90 -0.54
C LEU A 117 6.51 -0.55 0.34
N ILE A 118 7.68 -0.28 -0.25
CA ILE A 118 8.87 0.01 0.55
C ILE A 118 8.72 1.32 1.34
N GLN A 119 8.12 2.35 0.77
CA GLN A 119 7.87 3.61 1.47
C GLN A 119 6.81 3.47 2.57
N LEU A 120 5.83 2.58 2.40
CA LEU A 120 4.81 2.35 3.43
C LEU A 120 5.39 1.73 4.70
N THR A 121 6.52 1.00 4.62
CA THR A 121 7.16 0.38 5.81
C THR A 121 7.52 1.39 6.89
N SER A 122 7.91 2.63 6.52
CA SER A 122 8.25 3.69 7.47
C SER A 122 7.05 4.11 8.34
N PHE A 123 5.82 4.05 7.78
CA PHE A 123 4.60 4.35 8.51
C PHE A 123 4.04 3.16 9.30
N LEU A 124 4.58 1.97 9.08
CA LEU A 124 4.17 0.74 9.75
C LEU A 124 5.17 0.30 10.83
N GLY A 125 6.31 1.01 10.96
CA GLY A 125 7.28 0.78 12.03
C GLY A 125 8.26 -0.36 11.77
N PHE A 126 8.40 -0.80 10.51
CA PHE A 126 9.38 -1.82 10.10
C PHE A 126 10.16 -1.40 8.84
N GLU A 127 10.52 -0.11 8.76
CA GLU A 127 11.43 0.37 7.71
C GLU A 127 12.76 -0.39 7.77
N PRO A 128 13.27 -0.91 6.64
CA PRO A 128 14.53 -1.65 6.64
C PRO A 128 15.73 -0.74 6.96
N ASP A 129 16.65 -1.21 7.80
CA ASP A 129 17.98 -0.61 7.89
C ASP A 129 18.89 -1.15 6.78
N THR A 130 19.24 -0.30 5.84
CA THR A 130 20.14 -0.64 4.74
C THR A 130 21.52 -0.02 4.87
N SER A 131 21.84 0.59 6.02
CA SER A 131 23.13 1.24 6.29
C SER A 131 24.28 0.24 6.51
N GLY A 132 23.95 -1.02 6.87
CA GLY A 132 24.92 -2.08 7.11
C GLY A 132 25.56 -2.62 5.82
N GLU A 133 26.74 -3.23 5.97
CA GLU A 133 27.44 -3.94 4.91
C GLU A 133 27.23 -5.45 5.05
N GLY A 134 26.86 -6.12 3.96
CA GLY A 134 26.65 -7.57 3.98
C GLY A 134 26.09 -8.11 2.68
N THR A 135 26.12 -9.43 2.57
CA THR A 135 25.64 -10.17 1.40
C THR A 135 24.16 -10.54 1.53
N TYR A 136 23.70 -10.76 2.75
CA TYR A 136 22.35 -11.22 3.07
C TYR A 136 21.62 -10.14 3.85
N TYR A 137 20.36 -9.89 3.52
CA TYR A 137 19.49 -9.08 4.36
C TYR A 137 18.72 -9.99 5.32
N ASP A 138 19.06 -9.91 6.58
CA ASP A 138 18.37 -10.62 7.66
C ASP A 138 17.18 -9.80 8.14
N PHE A 139 15.97 -10.19 7.72
CA PHE A 139 14.77 -9.44 8.10
C PHE A 139 14.20 -9.81 9.47
N ALA A 140 14.81 -10.78 10.17
CA ALA A 140 14.53 -11.01 11.58
C ALA A 140 15.28 -10.03 12.46
N GLU A 141 16.55 -9.75 12.14
CA GLU A 141 17.38 -8.76 12.84
C GLU A 141 17.23 -7.35 12.26
N GLY A 142 16.72 -7.23 11.02
CA GLY A 142 16.46 -5.95 10.34
C GLY A 142 17.70 -5.32 9.70
N GLU A 143 18.78 -6.08 9.46
CA GLU A 143 20.07 -5.56 8.98
C GLU A 143 20.74 -6.44 7.92
N PHE A 144 21.75 -5.86 7.25
CA PHE A 144 22.63 -6.63 6.35
C PHE A 144 23.72 -7.36 7.13
N THR A 145 23.98 -8.63 6.76
CA THR A 145 25.02 -9.48 7.36
C THR A 145 25.87 -10.16 6.30
N SER A 146 27.18 -10.32 6.59
CA SER A 146 28.11 -11.06 5.73
C SER A 146 28.10 -12.57 5.98
N LYS A 147 27.54 -13.02 7.10
CA LYS A 147 27.41 -14.44 7.43
C LYS A 147 26.02 -14.93 7.06
N THR A 148 25.94 -16.11 6.44
CA THR A 148 24.65 -16.74 6.18
C THR A 148 23.90 -16.97 7.50
N PRO A 149 22.70 -16.40 7.70
CA PRO A 149 21.89 -16.65 8.89
C PRO A 149 21.55 -18.13 9.06
N THR A 150 21.37 -18.56 10.30
CA THR A 150 21.07 -19.97 10.65
C THR A 150 19.57 -20.29 10.60
N HIS A 151 18.73 -19.29 10.41
CA HIS A 151 17.27 -19.38 10.25
C HIS A 151 16.86 -19.06 8.81
N SER A 152 15.56 -19.20 8.49
CA SER A 152 15.01 -19.00 7.14
C SER A 152 14.53 -17.57 6.86
N HIS A 153 14.67 -16.63 7.82
CA HIS A 153 14.14 -15.28 7.74
C HIS A 153 15.16 -14.28 7.21
N PHE A 154 15.71 -14.56 6.04
CA PHE A 154 16.66 -13.70 5.34
C PHE A 154 16.47 -13.79 3.84
N PHE A 155 16.97 -12.81 3.12
CA PHE A 155 17.08 -12.84 1.66
C PHE A 155 18.46 -13.32 1.25
N ASP A 156 18.50 -14.14 0.19
CA ASP A 156 19.77 -14.56 -0.43
C ASP A 156 20.50 -13.36 -1.06
N GLU A 157 21.71 -13.55 -1.57
CA GLU A 157 22.54 -12.49 -2.16
C GLU A 157 21.79 -11.72 -3.26
N LYS A 158 21.13 -12.41 -4.19
CA LYS A 158 20.43 -11.77 -5.31
C LYS A 158 19.17 -11.04 -4.85
N GLU A 159 18.47 -11.63 -3.92
CA GLU A 159 17.28 -11.04 -3.31
C GLU A 159 17.63 -9.81 -2.48
N SER A 160 18.73 -9.87 -1.74
CA SER A 160 19.23 -8.76 -0.92
C SER A 160 19.64 -7.55 -1.76
N VAL A 161 20.31 -7.79 -2.89
CA VAL A 161 20.66 -6.73 -3.86
C VAL A 161 19.39 -6.12 -4.46
N LEU A 162 18.41 -6.93 -4.84
CA LEU A 162 17.14 -6.43 -5.39
C LEU A 162 16.34 -5.66 -4.33
N PHE A 163 16.28 -6.16 -3.09
CA PHE A 163 15.61 -5.50 -1.97
C PHE A 163 16.23 -4.12 -1.69
N LYS A 164 17.57 -4.05 -1.63
CA LYS A 164 18.32 -2.79 -1.47
C LYS A 164 18.01 -1.82 -2.61
N SER A 165 18.00 -2.28 -3.87
CA SER A 165 17.67 -1.43 -5.01
C SER A 165 16.25 -0.88 -4.96
N ILE A 166 15.28 -1.66 -4.45
CA ILE A 166 13.91 -1.18 -4.23
C ILE A 166 13.88 -0.12 -3.13
N TYR A 167 14.62 -0.33 -2.03
CA TYR A 167 14.74 0.64 -0.94
C TYR A 167 15.34 1.96 -1.42
N GLU A 168 16.49 1.92 -2.07
CA GLU A 168 17.17 3.10 -2.62
C GLU A 168 16.24 3.88 -3.56
N ALA A 169 15.53 3.19 -4.47
CA ALA A 169 14.59 3.85 -5.38
C ALA A 169 13.36 4.45 -4.64
N GLY A 170 13.01 3.93 -3.48
CA GLY A 170 11.92 4.46 -2.65
C GLY A 170 12.28 5.71 -1.87
N PHE A 171 13.52 5.80 -1.40
CA PHE A 171 13.93 6.84 -0.45
C PHE A 171 15.00 7.81 -0.97
N GLU A 172 15.76 7.44 -2.00
CA GLU A 172 16.80 8.29 -2.56
C GLU A 172 16.31 9.06 -3.80
N SER A 173 16.39 10.37 -3.76
CA SER A 173 15.84 11.26 -4.79
C SER A 173 16.40 11.06 -6.20
N ASN A 174 17.58 10.47 -6.34
CA ASN A 174 18.26 10.26 -7.62
C ASN A 174 18.29 8.78 -8.05
N SER A 175 17.73 7.88 -7.27
CA SER A 175 17.72 6.45 -7.57
C SER A 175 16.55 6.10 -8.48
N LYS A 176 16.82 5.38 -9.56
CA LYS A 176 15.82 5.01 -10.56
C LYS A 176 15.75 3.49 -10.71
N LEU A 177 14.61 2.92 -10.39
CA LEU A 177 14.39 1.49 -10.49
C LEU A 177 14.06 1.08 -11.94
N THR A 178 14.96 0.32 -12.56
CA THR A 178 14.72 -0.23 -13.90
C THR A 178 14.78 -1.75 -13.85
N LEU A 179 13.62 -2.40 -13.94
CA LEU A 179 13.49 -3.84 -13.78
C LEU A 179 12.86 -4.50 -15.01
N SER A 180 13.35 -5.70 -15.35
CA SER A 180 12.62 -6.60 -16.25
C SER A 180 11.32 -7.08 -15.58
N ASN A 181 10.37 -7.59 -16.37
CA ASN A 181 9.13 -8.17 -15.81
C ASN A 181 9.43 -9.29 -14.80
N GLN A 182 10.37 -10.17 -15.12
CA GLN A 182 10.75 -11.27 -14.23
C GLN A 182 11.36 -10.76 -12.91
N THR A 183 12.23 -9.76 -12.97
CA THR A 183 12.88 -9.17 -11.79
C THR A 183 11.85 -8.41 -10.94
N ARG A 184 10.91 -7.70 -11.59
CA ARG A 184 9.80 -7.00 -10.91
C ARG A 184 8.91 -7.99 -10.15
N LYS A 185 8.56 -9.09 -10.79
CA LYS A 185 7.78 -10.17 -10.13
C LYS A 185 8.52 -10.73 -8.91
N ARG A 186 9.85 -10.95 -9.03
CA ARG A 186 10.66 -11.38 -7.89
C ARG A 186 10.70 -10.33 -6.79
N GLY A 187 10.87 -9.05 -7.14
CA GLY A 187 10.81 -7.94 -6.19
C GLY A 187 9.49 -7.88 -5.44
N LEU A 188 8.37 -8.10 -6.13
CA LEU A 188 7.05 -8.18 -5.48
C LEU A 188 6.96 -9.33 -4.49
N GLN A 189 7.47 -10.52 -4.83
CA GLN A 189 7.50 -11.67 -3.93
C GLN A 189 8.37 -11.40 -2.68
N ILE A 190 9.52 -10.76 -2.85
CA ILE A 190 10.40 -10.31 -1.75
C ILE A 190 9.64 -9.36 -0.83
N MET A 191 9.00 -8.33 -1.38
CA MET A 191 8.22 -7.38 -0.59
C MET A 191 7.08 -8.05 0.17
N ILE A 192 6.34 -8.97 -0.46
CA ILE A 192 5.27 -9.71 0.21
C ILE A 192 5.81 -10.61 1.32
N THR A 193 6.96 -11.26 1.13
CA THR A 193 7.63 -12.06 2.16
C THR A 193 8.02 -11.19 3.35
N TYR A 194 8.60 -10.01 3.09
CA TYR A 194 8.97 -9.04 4.10
C TYR A 194 7.75 -8.57 4.92
N TYR A 195 6.66 -8.20 4.24
CA TYR A 195 5.41 -7.80 4.90
C TYR A 195 4.79 -8.93 5.74
N ARG A 196 4.77 -10.15 5.24
CA ARG A 196 4.23 -11.31 5.98
C ARG A 196 5.00 -11.61 7.25
N TYR A 197 6.28 -11.32 7.28
CA TYR A 197 7.08 -11.48 8.50
C TYR A 197 6.72 -10.44 9.56
N HIS A 198 6.57 -9.18 9.15
CA HIS A 198 6.33 -8.07 10.07
C HIS A 198 4.86 -7.82 10.41
N THR A 199 3.93 -8.42 9.67
CA THR A 199 2.48 -8.21 9.84
C THR A 199 1.71 -9.51 9.76
N GLU A 200 0.51 -9.54 10.34
CA GLU A 200 -0.43 -10.67 10.20
C GLU A 200 -1.18 -10.62 8.85
N MET A 201 -0.45 -10.34 7.77
CA MET A 201 -1.05 -10.18 6.45
C MET A 201 -1.64 -11.49 5.92
N ARG A 202 -2.92 -11.45 5.57
CA ARG A 202 -3.65 -12.57 4.97
C ARG A 202 -3.23 -12.77 3.50
N GLU A 203 -3.68 -13.89 2.92
CA GLU A 203 -3.50 -14.14 1.50
C GLU A 203 -4.15 -13.02 0.65
N LEU A 204 -3.41 -12.55 -0.36
CA LEU A 204 -3.82 -11.46 -1.25
C LEU A 204 -4.46 -12.05 -2.51
N LYS A 205 -5.73 -11.76 -2.71
CA LYS A 205 -6.49 -12.20 -3.89
C LYS A 205 -6.12 -11.43 -5.16
N SER A 206 -5.68 -10.19 -5.01
CA SER A 206 -5.23 -9.34 -6.12
C SER A 206 -3.83 -9.69 -6.63
N LEU A 207 -2.99 -10.34 -5.82
CA LEU A 207 -1.60 -10.65 -6.19
C LEU A 207 -1.47 -11.47 -7.49
N PRO A 208 -2.19 -12.58 -7.70
CA PRO A 208 -2.11 -13.33 -8.95
C PRO A 208 -2.52 -12.51 -10.18
N VAL A 209 -3.51 -11.63 -10.01
CA VAL A 209 -3.98 -10.75 -11.10
C VAL A 209 -2.90 -9.72 -11.44
N LEU A 210 -2.29 -9.11 -10.44
CA LEU A 210 -1.21 -8.14 -10.62
C LEU A 210 0.01 -8.79 -11.30
N GLU A 211 0.40 -10.00 -10.89
CA GLU A 211 1.48 -10.75 -11.52
C GLU A 211 1.20 -11.09 -12.99
N MET A 212 -0.06 -11.36 -13.35
CA MET A 212 -0.46 -11.67 -14.73
C MET A 212 -0.38 -10.45 -15.65
N ILE A 213 -0.73 -9.26 -15.15
CA ILE A 213 -0.75 -8.02 -15.94
C ILE A 213 0.66 -7.53 -16.28
N PHE A 214 1.65 -7.86 -15.45
CA PHE A 214 3.04 -7.46 -15.66
C PHE A 214 3.90 -8.56 -16.36
N ASN A 215 3.26 -9.59 -16.90
CA ASN A 215 3.94 -10.63 -17.71
C ASN A 215 4.15 -10.21 -19.16
#